data_723551e108269ce01bdabf0756ce3005
#
_entry.id   723551e108269ce01bdabf0756ce3005
#
_cell.length_a   1.000
_cell.length_b   1.000
_cell.length_c   1.000
_cell.angle_alpha   90.00
_cell.angle_beta   90.00
_cell.angle_gamma   90.00
#
_symmetry.space_group_name_H-M   'P 1'
#
loop_
_entity.id
_entity.type
_entity.pdbx_description
1 polymer ?
#
loop_
_entity_poly.entity_id
_entity_poly.type
_entity_poly.pdbx_seq_one_letter_code
_entity_poly.pdbx_strand_id
1 'polypeptide(L)'
;TPDGEIKVTFDPDVDPETITPEDFKITDKDGNPIEISLTPSEDGLTWTGKVPENTEGKVTVTVPEGSYEDTSGNPGQPGTSEENVNMLPPGVTVDITPDGEIKVSFDPDVDPETITPEDFKITDKDGNPIEISLTPSEDGLTWTGKVPENTEGKVTVTVPEGSYEDTSGNPGQPGTSEENVNMLPPGVTVDITPD
;
A
#
# COMPACT_ATOMS: atom_id res chain seq x y z
N THR A 1 9.10 12.71 7.44
CA THR A 1 9.02 12.57 5.97
C THR A 1 7.60 12.18 5.56
N PRO A 2 7.14 12.45 4.32
CA PRO A 2 5.79 12.09 3.84
C PRO A 2 5.47 10.60 3.89
N ASP A 3 6.48 9.74 3.80
CA ASP A 3 6.44 8.28 3.96
C ASP A 3 6.36 7.79 5.42
N GLY A 4 6.08 8.73 6.34
CA GLY A 4 5.85 8.44 7.76
C GLY A 4 7.12 8.14 8.57
N GLU A 5 8.32 8.28 8.00
CA GLU A 5 9.54 8.13 8.79
C GLU A 5 9.76 9.32 9.72
N ILE A 6 10.00 9.03 10.99
CA ILE A 6 10.36 9.99 12.03
C ILE A 6 11.84 9.83 12.33
N LYS A 7 12.55 10.96 12.32
CA LYS A 7 13.93 11.03 12.77
C LYS A 7 14.11 12.26 13.66
N VAL A 8 14.56 12.04 14.90
CA VAL A 8 14.93 13.10 15.83
C VAL A 8 16.44 12.99 16.07
N THR A 9 17.16 14.10 15.90
CA THR A 9 18.61 14.14 16.11
C THR A 9 18.95 15.24 17.12
N PHE A 10 19.72 14.86 18.11
CA PHE A 10 20.23 15.76 19.14
C PHE A 10 21.65 16.22 18.83
N ASP A 11 22.04 17.35 19.39
CA ASP A 11 23.40 17.88 19.28
C ASP A 11 24.41 16.97 20.01
N PRO A 12 25.69 16.96 19.59
CA PRO A 12 26.70 16.06 20.15
C PRO A 12 27.07 16.32 21.62
N ASP A 13 26.71 17.47 22.19
CA ASP A 13 26.94 17.82 23.60
C ASP A 13 25.78 17.42 24.52
N VAL A 14 24.70 16.88 23.97
CA VAL A 14 23.59 16.32 24.76
C VAL A 14 24.03 15.03 25.44
N ASP A 15 23.61 14.85 26.69
CA ASP A 15 23.81 13.60 27.45
C ASP A 15 22.75 12.58 27.03
N PRO A 16 23.10 11.52 26.25
CA PRO A 16 22.15 10.56 25.75
C PRO A 16 21.43 9.75 26.83
N GLU A 17 21.99 9.68 28.06
CA GLU A 17 21.36 8.98 29.18
C GLU A 17 20.15 9.75 29.73
N THR A 18 20.03 11.03 29.40
CA THR A 18 18.88 11.86 29.81
C THR A 18 17.69 11.77 28.86
N ILE A 19 17.88 11.22 27.64
CA ILE A 19 16.82 11.10 26.64
C ILE A 19 16.06 9.79 26.86
N THR A 20 14.73 9.90 26.99
CA THR A 20 13.83 8.76 27.16
C THR A 20 12.72 8.76 26.11
N PRO A 21 12.08 7.61 25.80
CA PRO A 21 10.95 7.57 24.88
C PRO A 21 9.78 8.51 25.26
N GLU A 22 9.64 8.85 26.53
CA GLU A 22 8.58 9.70 27.07
C GLU A 22 8.78 11.19 26.74
N ASP A 23 9.98 11.56 26.29
CA ASP A 23 10.31 12.93 25.86
C ASP A 23 9.75 13.26 24.48
N PHE A 24 9.31 12.25 23.74
CA PHE A 24 8.74 12.44 22.41
C PHE A 24 7.22 12.48 22.49
N LYS A 25 6.63 13.62 22.14
CA LYS A 25 5.18 13.78 21.99
C LYS A 25 4.84 13.76 20.50
N ILE A 26 4.12 12.72 20.09
CA ILE A 26 3.70 12.56 18.69
C ILE A 26 2.18 12.60 18.64
N THR A 27 1.63 13.48 17.83
CA THR A 27 0.19 13.71 17.76
C THR A 27 -0.31 13.75 16.31
N ASP A 28 -1.58 13.39 16.14
CA ASP A 28 -2.30 13.52 14.88
C ASP A 28 -2.76 14.97 14.61
N LYS A 29 -3.47 15.17 13.50
CA LYS A 29 -4.03 16.48 13.08
C LYS A 29 -5.02 17.08 14.09
N ASP A 30 -5.62 16.26 14.94
CA ASP A 30 -6.62 16.66 15.94
C ASP A 30 -5.99 16.85 17.35
N GLY A 31 -4.66 16.61 17.45
CA GLY A 31 -3.90 16.71 18.69
C GLY A 31 -3.97 15.47 19.57
N ASN A 32 -4.52 14.35 19.09
CA ASN A 32 -4.52 13.11 19.84
C ASN A 32 -3.15 12.43 19.77
N PRO A 33 -2.69 11.78 20.85
CA PRO A 33 -1.42 11.09 20.84
C PRO A 33 -1.45 9.88 19.90
N ILE A 34 -0.34 9.72 19.15
CA ILE A 34 -0.07 8.54 18.33
C ILE A 34 0.98 7.70 19.07
N GLU A 35 0.67 6.45 19.34
CA GLU A 35 1.58 5.50 19.97
C GLU A 35 2.64 5.04 18.96
N ILE A 36 3.87 5.55 19.11
CA ILE A 36 5.01 5.19 18.24
C ILE A 36 6.22 4.86 19.13
N SER A 37 6.84 3.72 18.86
CA SER A 37 8.12 3.38 19.49
C SER A 37 9.26 3.95 18.65
N LEU A 38 9.98 4.94 19.20
CA LEU A 38 11.23 5.40 18.63
C LEU A 38 12.39 4.55 19.14
N THR A 39 13.32 4.20 18.28
CA THR A 39 14.51 3.40 18.57
C THR A 39 15.75 4.29 18.51
N PRO A 40 16.60 4.31 19.57
CA PRO A 40 17.82 5.08 19.54
C PRO A 40 18.92 4.42 18.69
N SER A 41 19.76 5.25 18.08
CA SER A 41 21.03 4.85 17.50
C SER A 41 22.02 4.36 18.55
N GLU A 42 23.14 3.80 18.12
CA GLU A 42 24.18 3.27 19.01
C GLU A 42 24.79 4.33 19.95
N ASP A 43 24.85 5.59 19.50
CA ASP A 43 25.30 6.74 20.31
C ASP A 43 24.17 7.39 21.13
N GLY A 44 22.93 6.95 20.99
CA GLY A 44 21.76 7.49 21.68
C GLY A 44 21.30 8.89 21.21
N LEU A 45 21.99 9.51 20.27
CA LEU A 45 21.73 10.89 19.81
C LEU A 45 20.79 11.00 18.61
N THR A 46 20.49 9.89 17.94
CA THR A 46 19.49 9.84 16.88
C THR A 46 18.41 8.82 17.21
N TRP A 47 17.16 9.24 17.14
CA TRP A 47 16.01 8.38 17.39
C TRP A 47 15.17 8.27 16.13
N THR A 48 14.79 7.05 15.76
CA THR A 48 14.04 6.77 14.54
C THR A 48 12.81 5.92 14.82
N GLY A 49 11.77 6.12 14.02
CA GLY A 49 10.54 5.33 14.07
C GLY A 49 9.70 5.56 12.82
N LYS A 50 8.57 4.89 12.74
CA LYS A 50 7.62 5.05 11.63
C LYS A 50 6.20 5.28 12.17
N VAL A 51 5.48 6.15 11.51
CA VAL A 51 4.05 6.40 11.77
C VAL A 51 3.27 5.12 11.46
N PRO A 52 2.28 4.73 12.29
CA PRO A 52 1.49 3.53 12.06
C PRO A 52 0.71 3.56 10.74
N GLU A 53 0.47 2.39 10.19
CA GLU A 53 -0.46 2.20 9.07
C GLU A 53 -1.83 2.81 9.40
N ASN A 54 -2.56 3.22 8.36
CA ASN A 54 -3.86 3.88 8.46
C ASN A 54 -3.85 5.28 9.11
N THR A 55 -2.68 5.91 9.25
CA THR A 55 -2.56 7.32 9.65
C THR A 55 -2.63 8.21 8.41
N GLU A 56 -3.50 9.20 8.43
CA GLU A 56 -3.65 10.20 7.35
C GLU A 56 -3.68 11.61 7.93
N GLY A 57 -3.02 12.53 7.22
CA GLY A 57 -3.01 13.95 7.53
C GLY A 57 -1.80 14.38 8.33
N LYS A 58 -1.93 15.52 9.02
CA LYS A 58 -0.81 16.12 9.75
C LYS A 58 -0.40 15.31 10.97
N VAL A 59 0.87 14.96 11.03
CA VAL A 59 1.54 14.40 12.22
C VAL A 59 2.51 15.44 12.76
N THR A 60 2.48 15.67 14.06
CA THR A 60 3.37 16.60 14.77
C THR A 60 4.24 15.83 15.75
N VAL A 61 5.55 16.02 15.66
CA VAL A 61 6.54 15.49 16.61
C VAL A 61 7.09 16.65 17.42
N THR A 62 7.04 16.54 18.74
CA THR A 62 7.52 17.58 19.67
C THR A 62 8.42 16.97 20.72
N VAL A 63 9.57 17.60 20.95
CA VAL A 63 10.44 17.38 22.11
C VAL A 63 10.28 18.62 22.99
N PRO A 64 9.73 18.50 24.21
CA PRO A 64 9.50 19.65 25.10
C PRO A 64 10.79 20.28 25.62
N GLU A 65 10.72 21.55 25.97
CA GLU A 65 11.82 22.25 26.68
C GLU A 65 12.14 21.54 28.00
N GLY A 66 13.44 21.30 28.25
CA GLY A 66 13.93 20.72 29.48
C GLY A 66 13.61 19.23 29.67
N SER A 67 13.18 18.53 28.64
CA SER A 67 12.98 17.07 28.71
C SER A 67 14.29 16.27 28.64
N TYR A 68 15.38 16.92 28.25
CA TYR A 68 16.73 16.35 28.20
C TYR A 68 17.76 17.38 28.64
N GLU A 69 19.01 16.97 28.89
CA GLU A 69 20.09 17.83 29.37
C GLU A 69 21.35 17.65 28.49
N ASP A 70 22.23 18.67 28.53
CA ASP A 70 23.57 18.51 27.99
C ASP A 70 24.51 17.83 29.04
N THR A 71 25.72 17.50 28.61
CA THR A 71 26.74 16.88 29.49
C THR A 71 27.19 17.77 30.66
N SER A 72 26.75 19.03 30.71
CA SER A 72 26.98 19.99 31.80
C SER A 72 25.77 20.16 32.72
N GLY A 73 24.64 19.48 32.43
CA GLY A 73 23.38 19.55 33.15
C GLY A 73 22.52 20.78 32.83
N ASN A 74 22.72 21.39 31.66
CA ASN A 74 21.84 22.45 31.19
C ASN A 74 20.62 21.84 30.47
N PRO A 75 19.40 22.38 30.75
CA PRO A 75 18.19 21.87 30.11
C PRO A 75 18.16 22.11 28.60
N GLY A 76 17.68 21.12 27.85
CA GLY A 76 17.58 21.15 26.39
C GLY A 76 16.50 22.10 25.87
N GLN A 77 16.70 22.59 24.68
CA GLN A 77 15.74 23.44 23.96
C GLN A 77 14.60 22.61 23.35
N PRO A 78 13.39 23.18 23.18
CA PRO A 78 12.29 22.47 22.53
C PRO A 78 12.54 22.29 21.04
N GLY A 79 12.05 21.19 20.50
CA GLY A 79 12.02 20.90 19.07
C GLY A 79 10.62 20.54 18.61
N THR A 80 10.21 21.01 17.44
CA THR A 80 8.90 20.62 16.85
C THR A 80 9.04 20.51 15.33
N SER A 81 8.43 19.47 14.77
CA SER A 81 8.29 19.27 13.32
C SER A 81 6.90 18.78 13.00
N GLU A 82 6.37 19.19 11.84
CA GLU A 82 5.06 18.78 11.34
C GLU A 82 5.21 18.30 9.90
N GLU A 83 4.51 17.21 9.56
CA GLU A 83 4.45 16.68 8.19
C GLU A 83 3.06 16.09 7.92
N ASN A 84 2.61 16.20 6.66
CA ASN A 84 1.42 15.49 6.20
C ASN A 84 1.85 14.12 5.69
N VAL A 85 1.28 13.08 6.28
CA VAL A 85 1.52 11.69 5.90
C VAL A 85 0.27 11.08 5.27
N ASN A 86 0.47 10.12 4.40
CA ASN A 86 -0.58 9.24 3.91
C ASN A 86 -0.10 7.79 4.05
N MET A 87 -0.55 7.14 5.13
CA MET A 87 -0.22 5.75 5.45
C MET A 87 -1.42 4.84 5.22
N LEU A 88 -2.39 5.28 4.38
CA LEU A 88 -3.52 4.46 3.97
C LEU A 88 -3.04 3.41 2.98
N PRO A 89 -3.50 2.15 3.10
CA PRO A 89 -3.21 1.14 2.09
C PRO A 89 -3.77 1.54 0.74
N PRO A 90 -2.99 1.49 -0.35
CA PRO A 90 -3.47 1.83 -1.68
C PRO A 90 -4.49 0.80 -2.18
N GLY A 91 -5.42 1.26 -3.00
CA GLY A 91 -6.50 0.45 -3.53
C GLY A 91 -6.25 -0.09 -4.93
N VAL A 92 -7.05 -1.09 -5.31
CA VAL A 92 -7.12 -1.65 -6.65
C VAL A 92 -8.57 -1.89 -7.07
N THR A 93 -8.89 -1.54 -8.30
CA THR A 93 -10.19 -1.84 -8.94
C THR A 93 -10.00 -2.93 -9.98
N VAL A 94 -10.79 -3.98 -9.88
CA VAL A 94 -10.79 -5.10 -10.82
C VAL A 94 -12.12 -5.14 -11.56
N ASP A 95 -12.07 -5.08 -12.88
CA ASP A 95 -13.24 -5.17 -13.75
C ASP A 95 -13.08 -6.34 -14.73
N ILE A 96 -14.16 -7.08 -14.93
CA ILE A 96 -14.27 -8.08 -15.98
C ILE A 96 -15.63 -7.91 -16.69
N THR A 97 -15.63 -7.92 -18.01
CA THR A 97 -16.84 -7.75 -18.80
C THR A 97 -17.39 -9.11 -19.27
N PRO A 98 -18.70 -9.19 -19.64
CA PRO A 98 -19.28 -10.40 -20.24
C PRO A 98 -18.58 -10.86 -21.53
N ASP A 99 -17.90 -9.94 -22.23
CA ASP A 99 -17.07 -10.22 -23.42
C ASP A 99 -15.67 -10.73 -23.08
N GLY A 100 -15.41 -10.97 -21.77
CA GLY A 100 -14.16 -11.49 -21.25
C GLY A 100 -12.99 -10.50 -21.23
N GLU A 101 -13.25 -9.21 -21.39
CA GLU A 101 -12.21 -8.20 -21.20
C GLU A 101 -11.95 -7.99 -19.72
N ILE A 102 -10.67 -8.03 -19.32
CA ILE A 102 -10.19 -7.81 -17.94
C ILE A 102 -9.45 -6.49 -17.91
N LYS A 103 -9.76 -5.68 -16.88
CA LYS A 103 -9.05 -4.46 -16.55
C LYS A 103 -8.80 -4.41 -15.06
N VAL A 104 -7.55 -4.25 -14.68
CA VAL A 104 -7.13 -3.99 -13.30
C VAL A 104 -6.52 -2.61 -13.25
N SER A 105 -7.00 -1.76 -12.35
CA SER A 105 -6.53 -0.36 -12.20
C SER A 105 -6.13 -0.12 -10.76
N PHE A 106 -4.91 0.34 -10.54
CA PHE A 106 -4.34 0.66 -9.25
C PHE A 106 -4.45 2.16 -8.97
N ASP A 107 -4.45 2.53 -7.70
CA ASP A 107 -4.41 3.92 -7.28
C ASP A 107 -3.13 4.63 -7.75
N PRO A 108 -3.17 5.96 -7.96
CA PRO A 108 -2.04 6.70 -8.51
C PRO A 108 -0.78 6.75 -7.65
N ASP A 109 -0.87 6.44 -6.36
CA ASP A 109 0.23 6.40 -5.41
C ASP A 109 0.90 5.04 -5.31
N VAL A 110 0.37 4.01 -5.99
CA VAL A 110 1.01 2.69 -6.10
C VAL A 110 2.35 2.79 -6.84
N ASP A 111 3.35 2.09 -6.32
CA ASP A 111 4.62 1.90 -7.02
C ASP A 111 4.47 0.83 -8.11
N PRO A 112 4.48 1.20 -9.40
CA PRO A 112 4.26 0.25 -10.49
C PRO A 112 5.38 -0.82 -10.60
N GLU A 113 6.56 -0.60 -10.00
CA GLU A 113 7.64 -1.57 -9.98
C GLU A 113 7.36 -2.76 -9.05
N THR A 114 6.41 -2.59 -8.11
CA THR A 114 5.99 -3.65 -7.20
C THR A 114 4.94 -4.59 -7.81
N ILE A 115 4.30 -4.18 -8.92
CA ILE A 115 3.24 -4.97 -9.57
C ILE A 115 3.86 -5.96 -10.56
N THR A 116 3.57 -7.24 -10.39
CA THR A 116 4.04 -8.31 -11.27
C THR A 116 2.88 -9.13 -11.85
N PRO A 117 3.06 -9.82 -13.00
CA PRO A 117 2.02 -10.69 -13.55
C PRO A 117 1.54 -11.79 -12.60
N GLU A 118 2.36 -12.17 -11.63
CA GLU A 118 2.08 -13.23 -10.65
C GLU A 118 1.09 -12.79 -9.55
N ASP A 119 0.85 -11.48 -9.45
CA ASP A 119 -0.12 -10.90 -8.51
C ASP A 119 -1.57 -11.07 -8.95
N PHE A 120 -1.77 -11.42 -10.21
CA PHE A 120 -3.09 -11.63 -10.78
C PHE A 120 -3.49 -13.11 -10.74
N LYS A 121 -4.46 -13.46 -9.90
CA LYS A 121 -5.04 -14.81 -9.85
C LYS A 121 -6.35 -14.83 -10.63
N ILE A 122 -6.35 -15.59 -11.71
CA ILE A 122 -7.52 -15.71 -12.58
C ILE A 122 -7.96 -17.17 -12.58
N THR A 123 -9.21 -17.43 -12.22
CA THR A 123 -9.74 -18.78 -12.07
C THR A 123 -11.08 -18.97 -12.76
N ASP A 124 -11.36 -20.22 -13.15
CA ASP A 124 -12.66 -20.64 -13.66
C ASP A 124 -13.69 -20.86 -12.53
N LYS A 125 -14.90 -21.30 -12.90
CA LYS A 125 -16.00 -21.60 -11.97
C LYS A 125 -15.68 -22.73 -10.96
N ASP A 126 -14.70 -23.57 -11.25
CA ASP A 126 -14.28 -24.71 -10.43
C ASP A 126 -13.04 -24.38 -9.59
N GLY A 127 -12.52 -23.14 -9.72
CA GLY A 127 -11.34 -22.64 -9.02
C GLY A 127 -10.00 -23.03 -9.68
N ASN A 128 -10.04 -23.57 -10.90
CA ASN A 128 -8.80 -23.88 -11.60
C ASN A 128 -8.22 -22.61 -12.24
N PRO A 129 -6.87 -22.48 -12.25
CA PRO A 129 -6.25 -21.30 -12.86
C PRO A 129 -6.49 -21.25 -14.38
N ILE A 130 -6.77 -20.05 -14.87
CA ILE A 130 -6.83 -19.74 -16.29
C ILE A 130 -5.57 -18.95 -16.64
N GLU A 131 -4.76 -19.48 -17.56
CA GLU A 131 -3.54 -18.81 -18.06
C GLU A 131 -3.91 -17.62 -18.93
N ILE A 132 -3.75 -16.41 -18.40
CA ILE A 132 -3.98 -15.15 -19.11
C ILE A 132 -2.80 -14.23 -18.88
N SER A 133 -2.25 -13.66 -19.95
CA SER A 133 -1.25 -12.60 -19.85
C SER A 133 -1.95 -11.25 -19.82
N LEU A 134 -1.87 -10.54 -18.71
CA LEU A 134 -2.25 -9.14 -18.64
C LEU A 134 -1.08 -8.26 -19.12
N THR A 135 -1.40 -7.19 -19.81
CA THR A 135 -0.44 -6.25 -20.38
C THR A 135 -0.56 -4.92 -19.65
N PRO A 136 0.54 -4.38 -19.09
CA PRO A 136 0.52 -3.08 -18.41
C PRO A 136 0.39 -1.93 -19.41
N SER A 137 -0.24 -0.85 -18.94
CA SER A 137 -0.20 0.48 -19.56
C SER A 137 1.21 1.09 -19.48
N GLU A 138 1.41 2.22 -20.15
CA GLU A 138 2.71 2.93 -20.17
C GLU A 138 3.17 3.39 -18.76
N ASP A 139 2.21 3.74 -17.89
CA ASP A 139 2.46 4.11 -16.48
C ASP A 139 2.53 2.91 -15.52
N GLY A 140 2.23 1.68 -15.99
CA GLY A 140 2.23 0.47 -15.19
C GLY A 140 1.04 0.33 -14.23
N LEU A 141 0.15 1.33 -14.13
CA LEU A 141 -0.93 1.35 -13.14
C LEU A 141 -2.26 0.74 -13.65
N THR A 142 -2.34 0.45 -14.93
CA THR A 142 -3.50 -0.26 -15.51
C THR A 142 -3.03 -1.48 -16.27
N TRP A 143 -3.64 -2.63 -15.98
CA TRP A 143 -3.33 -3.90 -16.62
C TRP A 143 -4.56 -4.42 -17.33
N THR A 144 -4.42 -4.84 -18.58
CA THR A 144 -5.51 -5.30 -19.42
C THR A 144 -5.22 -6.65 -20.05
N GLY A 145 -6.28 -7.43 -20.26
CA GLY A 145 -6.19 -8.72 -20.94
C GLY A 145 -7.55 -9.23 -21.35
N LYS A 146 -7.57 -10.43 -21.89
CA LYS A 146 -8.82 -11.06 -22.33
C LYS A 146 -8.83 -12.53 -21.99
N VAL A 147 -9.99 -13.00 -21.55
CA VAL A 147 -10.27 -14.42 -21.29
C VAL A 147 -10.10 -15.21 -22.59
N PRO A 148 -9.45 -16.40 -22.57
CA PRO A 148 -9.24 -17.22 -23.75
C PRO A 148 -10.54 -17.65 -24.44
N GLU A 149 -10.47 -17.87 -25.77
CA GLU A 149 -11.56 -18.49 -26.52
C GLU A 149 -11.91 -19.86 -25.92
N ASN A 150 -13.16 -20.25 -26.02
CA ASN A 150 -13.76 -21.47 -25.49
C ASN A 150 -13.89 -21.51 -23.96
N THR A 151 -13.72 -20.39 -23.27
CA THR A 151 -14.07 -20.28 -21.83
C THR A 151 -15.56 -19.99 -21.69
N GLU A 152 -16.24 -20.77 -20.83
CA GLU A 152 -17.66 -20.58 -20.52
C GLU A 152 -17.89 -20.67 -19.01
N GLY A 153 -18.76 -19.76 -18.51
CA GLY A 153 -19.17 -19.72 -17.11
C GLY A 153 -18.45 -18.64 -16.30
N LYS A 154 -18.47 -18.81 -14.98
CA LYS A 154 -17.91 -17.81 -14.07
C LYS A 154 -16.38 -17.77 -14.16
N VAL A 155 -15.86 -16.57 -14.36
CA VAL A 155 -14.43 -16.26 -14.23
C VAL A 155 -14.26 -15.29 -13.07
N THR A 156 -13.27 -15.56 -12.22
CA THR A 156 -12.91 -14.71 -11.08
C THR A 156 -11.50 -14.17 -11.26
N VAL A 157 -11.35 -12.87 -11.12
CA VAL A 157 -10.04 -12.18 -11.12
C VAL A 157 -9.80 -11.64 -9.72
N THR A 158 -8.65 -11.95 -9.14
CA THR A 158 -8.28 -11.52 -7.79
C THR A 158 -6.86 -10.95 -7.77
N VAL A 159 -6.70 -9.81 -7.12
CA VAL A 159 -5.41 -9.25 -6.66
C VAL A 159 -5.35 -9.45 -5.16
N PRO A 160 -4.42 -10.26 -4.62
CA PRO A 160 -4.34 -10.50 -3.18
C PRO A 160 -3.91 -9.27 -2.39
N GLU A 161 -4.29 -9.23 -1.10
CA GLU A 161 -3.79 -8.23 -0.15
C GLU A 161 -2.26 -8.33 -0.05
N GLY A 162 -1.59 -7.17 -0.05
CA GLY A 162 -0.14 -7.06 0.12
C GLY A 162 0.69 -7.59 -1.04
N SER A 163 0.09 -7.85 -2.21
CA SER A 163 0.84 -8.26 -3.41
C SER A 163 1.50 -7.09 -4.15
N TYR A 164 1.18 -5.87 -3.78
CA TYR A 164 1.77 -4.64 -4.30
C TYR A 164 1.87 -3.61 -3.18
N GLU A 165 2.62 -2.54 -3.40
CA GLU A 165 2.85 -1.48 -2.40
C GLU A 165 2.69 -0.09 -3.03
N ASP A 166 2.44 0.92 -2.21
CA ASP A 166 2.55 2.31 -2.64
C ASP A 166 4.01 2.80 -2.59
N THR A 167 4.25 4.03 -3.06
CA THR A 167 5.57 4.67 -3.05
C THR A 167 6.13 4.94 -1.65
N SER A 168 5.33 4.77 -0.60
CA SER A 168 5.71 4.85 0.81
C SER A 168 5.97 3.47 1.45
N GLY A 169 5.78 2.38 0.68
CA GLY A 169 5.93 0.99 1.13
C GLY A 169 4.74 0.49 1.97
N ASN A 170 3.54 1.08 1.81
CA ASN A 170 2.34 0.54 2.42
C ASN A 170 1.77 -0.58 1.55
N PRO A 171 1.44 -1.75 2.14
CA PRO A 171 0.89 -2.88 1.39
C PRO A 171 -0.51 -2.56 0.85
N GLY A 172 -0.78 -3.02 -0.38
CA GLY A 172 -2.03 -2.77 -1.08
C GLY A 172 -3.21 -3.60 -0.58
N GLN A 173 -4.41 -3.05 -0.74
CA GLN A 173 -5.66 -3.73 -0.43
C GLN A 173 -5.99 -4.80 -1.49
N PRO A 174 -6.75 -5.86 -1.13
CA PRO A 174 -7.18 -6.86 -2.10
C PRO A 174 -8.25 -6.31 -3.04
N GLY A 175 -8.24 -6.79 -4.29
CA GLY A 175 -9.29 -6.55 -5.26
C GLY A 175 -9.82 -7.86 -5.85
N THR A 176 -11.11 -7.93 -6.11
CA THR A 176 -11.70 -9.10 -6.77
C THR A 176 -12.91 -8.70 -7.61
N SER A 177 -13.08 -9.39 -8.73
CA SER A 177 -14.27 -9.28 -9.57
C SER A 177 -14.63 -10.64 -10.17
N GLU A 178 -15.91 -10.85 -10.38
CA GLU A 178 -16.45 -12.08 -10.97
C GLU A 178 -17.42 -11.73 -12.11
N GLU A 179 -17.33 -12.46 -13.22
CA GLU A 179 -18.26 -12.31 -14.33
C GLU A 179 -18.53 -13.66 -15.00
N ASN A 180 -19.76 -13.84 -15.51
CA ASN A 180 -20.11 -14.98 -16.35
C ASN A 180 -19.80 -14.64 -17.81
N VAL A 181 -18.79 -15.30 -18.34
CA VAL A 181 -18.37 -15.11 -19.74
C VAL A 181 -18.90 -16.23 -20.63
N ASN A 182 -19.07 -15.92 -21.92
CA ASN A 182 -19.35 -16.92 -22.95
C ASN A 182 -18.48 -16.63 -24.17
N MET A 183 -17.31 -17.25 -24.17
CA MET A 183 -16.31 -17.11 -25.25
C MET A 183 -16.40 -18.27 -26.27
N LEU A 184 -17.51 -19.00 -26.28
CA LEU A 184 -17.74 -20.06 -27.26
C LEU A 184 -17.97 -19.47 -28.66
N PRO A 185 -17.40 -20.07 -29.71
CA PRO A 185 -17.71 -19.67 -31.08
C PRO A 185 -19.19 -19.94 -31.40
N PRO A 186 -19.82 -19.08 -32.21
CA PRO A 186 -21.22 -19.28 -32.60
C PRO A 186 -21.40 -20.60 -33.34
N GLY A 187 -22.39 -21.37 -32.91
CA GLY A 187 -22.74 -22.63 -33.54
C GLY A 187 -23.61 -22.47 -34.80
N VAL A 188 -23.56 -23.44 -35.70
CA VAL A 188 -24.47 -23.57 -36.80
C VAL A 188 -25.16 -24.95 -36.77
N THR A 189 -26.47 -24.95 -36.91
CA THR A 189 -27.25 -26.20 -37.10
C THR A 189 -27.68 -26.30 -38.54
N VAL A 190 -27.41 -27.45 -39.17
CA VAL A 190 -27.88 -27.76 -40.54
C VAL A 190 -28.78 -28.98 -40.47
N ASP A 191 -30.05 -28.79 -40.79
CA ASP A 191 -31.03 -29.87 -40.88
C ASP A 191 -31.28 -30.25 -42.33
N ILE A 192 -31.29 -31.54 -42.62
CA ILE A 192 -31.71 -32.09 -43.92
C ILE A 192 -33.10 -32.72 -43.71
N THR A 193 -34.13 -32.10 -44.25
CA THR A 193 -35.47 -32.70 -44.30
C THR A 193 -35.55 -33.67 -45.46
N PRO A 194 -35.87 -34.96 -45.21
CA PRO A 194 -36.15 -35.90 -46.32
C PRO A 194 -37.46 -35.55 -46.97
N ASP A 195 -37.56 -35.71 -48.35
CA ASP A 195 -38.74 -35.56 -49.16
C ASP A 195 -39.77 -36.63 -48.82
#